data_ebf62441e85b90a0f1902210c2ad4966
#
_entry.id   ebf62441e85b90a0f1902210c2ad4966
#
_cell.length_a   1.000
_cell.length_b   1.000
_cell.length_c   1.000
_cell.angle_alpha   90.00
_cell.angle_beta   90.00
_cell.angle_gamma   90.00
#
_symmetry.space_group_name_H-M   'P 1'
#
loop_
_entity.id
_entity.type
_entity.pdbx_description
1 polymer ?
#
loop_
_entity_poly.entity_id
_entity_poly.type
_entity_poly.pdbx_seq_one_letter_code
_entity_poly.pdbx_strand_id
1 'polypeptide(L)'
;MNRQEQIKFIEDNYPAYTNHHSKRRVRHDFFNNIQTELQAYLLGFYVSDGNINEKRKTFRIHLQERDSELVYLYKDVISPDARVFSVAPHEVTGRNGAKVQASGSFGVDICSTILCRDLVNLGFGYSKTYSENHLPKIDKSLIRHFIRGYFDGDGSIMWWYQKADPKWKKNERIRSAVSICSKTNTILLDIQEFLKRHDIKSSICFANRDQMYQMSIPKSQLKKLYNLFYEDSYFYLKRKYKKFNHYVNTEETQLIAEFRNAQGMSASNSNNSPTSVEHPTK
;
A
#
# COMPACT_ATOMS: atom_id res chain seq x y z
N MET A 1 13.31 18.03 3.38
CA MET A 1 12.74 18.62 2.12
C MET A 1 11.25 18.36 2.11
N ASN A 2 10.45 19.39 1.90
CA ASN A 2 9.01 19.25 1.66
C ASN A 2 8.74 18.69 0.23
N ARG A 3 7.45 18.50 -0.14
CA ARG A 3 7.07 17.91 -1.44
C ARG A 3 7.63 18.69 -2.63
N GLN A 4 7.53 20.01 -2.63
CA GLN A 4 7.99 20.87 -3.73
C GLN A 4 9.51 20.91 -3.84
N GLU A 5 10.19 20.98 -2.70
CA GLU A 5 11.65 20.93 -2.63
C GLU A 5 12.20 19.62 -3.18
N GLN A 6 11.57 18.48 -2.89
CA GLN A 6 11.98 17.19 -3.42
C GLN A 6 11.80 17.10 -4.94
N ILE A 7 10.67 17.58 -5.48
CA ILE A 7 10.43 17.64 -6.92
C ILE A 7 11.48 18.53 -7.59
N LYS A 8 11.73 19.72 -7.02
CA LYS A 8 12.76 20.62 -7.53
C LYS A 8 14.15 19.99 -7.49
N PHE A 9 14.50 19.31 -6.38
CA PHE A 9 15.76 18.59 -6.27
C PHE A 9 15.91 17.54 -7.39
N ILE A 10 14.85 16.81 -7.71
CA ILE A 10 14.84 15.84 -8.82
C ILE A 10 15.05 16.54 -10.16
N GLU A 11 14.39 17.67 -10.39
CA GLU A 11 14.54 18.44 -11.63
C GLU A 11 15.97 18.97 -11.83
N ASP A 12 16.57 19.46 -10.76
CA ASP A 12 17.92 20.06 -10.77
C ASP A 12 19.02 18.99 -10.90
N ASN A 13 18.87 17.81 -10.28
CA ASN A 13 19.93 16.79 -10.20
C ASN A 13 19.76 15.60 -11.15
N TYR A 14 18.56 15.40 -11.69
CA TYR A 14 18.25 14.31 -12.63
C TYR A 14 17.63 14.89 -13.91
N PRO A 15 18.45 15.48 -14.82
CA PRO A 15 17.91 16.13 -16.02
C PRO A 15 17.18 15.11 -16.91
N ALA A 16 16.04 15.54 -17.45
CA ALA A 16 15.30 14.75 -18.41
C ALA A 16 15.83 15.02 -19.85
N TYR A 17 16.26 13.99 -20.55
CA TYR A 17 16.80 14.09 -21.90
C TYR A 17 16.29 12.96 -22.81
N THR A 18 16.35 13.16 -24.12
CA THR A 18 16.07 12.14 -25.14
C THR A 18 17.32 11.32 -25.42
N ASN A 19 17.13 10.03 -25.77
CA ASN A 19 18.20 9.17 -26.26
C ASN A 19 17.78 8.44 -27.54
N HIS A 20 18.66 7.61 -28.11
CA HIS A 20 18.38 6.87 -29.36
C HIS A 20 17.11 5.99 -29.30
N HIS A 21 16.73 5.54 -28.11
CA HIS A 21 15.57 4.66 -27.89
C HIS A 21 14.31 5.39 -27.42
N SER A 22 14.45 6.62 -26.97
CA SER A 22 13.32 7.43 -26.51
C SER A 22 13.28 8.79 -27.18
N LYS A 23 12.24 9.03 -27.96
CA LYS A 23 11.95 10.36 -28.53
C LYS A 23 11.37 11.33 -27.49
N ARG A 24 11.05 10.85 -26.28
CA ARG A 24 10.55 11.63 -25.14
C ARG A 24 11.66 11.82 -24.14
N ARG A 25 11.65 12.97 -23.48
CA ARG A 25 12.59 13.21 -22.39
C ARG A 25 12.29 12.29 -21.21
N VAL A 26 13.35 11.66 -20.69
CA VAL A 26 13.30 10.75 -19.55
C VAL A 26 14.42 11.11 -18.60
N ARG A 27 14.16 11.10 -17.31
CA ARG A 27 15.20 11.13 -16.27
C ARG A 27 15.74 9.71 -16.14
N HIS A 28 16.67 9.37 -17.04
CA HIS A 28 17.17 8.00 -17.18
C HIS A 28 17.83 7.49 -15.90
N ASP A 29 18.48 8.36 -15.15
CA ASP A 29 19.23 8.04 -13.93
C ASP A 29 18.38 8.18 -12.66
N PHE A 30 17.05 8.29 -12.76
CA PHE A 30 16.15 8.56 -11.64
C PHE A 30 16.31 7.59 -10.47
N PHE A 31 16.60 6.31 -10.73
CA PHE A 31 16.83 5.28 -9.71
C PHE A 31 18.32 4.91 -9.53
N ASN A 32 19.26 5.61 -10.17
CA ASN A 32 20.68 5.33 -10.03
C ASN A 32 21.17 5.56 -8.60
N ASN A 33 20.74 6.68 -7.99
CA ASN A 33 21.08 7.02 -6.61
C ASN A 33 19.81 7.55 -5.89
N ILE A 34 19.36 6.83 -4.86
CA ILE A 34 18.16 7.16 -4.09
C ILE A 34 18.53 8.13 -2.97
N GLN A 35 18.15 9.40 -3.12
CA GLN A 35 18.54 10.49 -2.21
C GLN A 35 17.33 11.19 -1.56
N THR A 36 16.11 10.93 -2.04
CA THR A 36 14.89 11.59 -1.56
C THR A 36 13.84 10.59 -1.12
N GLU A 37 12.93 11.06 -0.25
CA GLU A 37 11.72 10.31 0.11
C GLU A 37 10.95 9.89 -1.14
N LEU A 38 10.79 10.81 -2.10
CA LEU A 38 10.06 10.58 -3.35
C LEU A 38 10.63 9.39 -4.12
N GLN A 39 11.96 9.35 -4.35
CA GLN A 39 12.60 8.25 -5.05
C GLN A 39 12.43 6.92 -4.29
N ALA A 40 12.66 6.93 -2.97
CA ALA A 40 12.51 5.73 -2.14
C ALA A 40 11.07 5.22 -2.13
N TYR A 41 10.08 6.11 -1.99
CA TYR A 41 8.66 5.78 -2.05
C TYR A 41 8.25 5.17 -3.39
N LEU A 42 8.61 5.82 -4.50
CA LEU A 42 8.32 5.32 -5.84
C LEU A 42 9.03 3.99 -6.13
N LEU A 43 10.27 3.80 -5.65
CA LEU A 43 10.95 2.52 -5.76
C LEU A 43 10.19 1.41 -5.03
N GLY A 44 9.75 1.65 -3.79
CA GLY A 44 8.96 0.68 -3.02
C GLY A 44 7.63 0.34 -3.69
N PHE A 45 6.93 1.33 -4.20
CA PHE A 45 5.67 1.12 -4.93
C PHE A 45 5.90 0.40 -6.28
N TYR A 46 6.99 0.68 -6.98
CA TYR A 46 7.38 -0.10 -8.16
C TYR A 46 7.63 -1.58 -7.81
N VAL A 47 8.24 -1.87 -6.68
CA VAL A 47 8.51 -3.27 -6.29
C VAL A 47 7.23 -4.06 -6.06
N SER A 48 6.12 -3.43 -5.62
CA SER A 48 4.80 -4.07 -5.54
C SER A 48 4.13 -4.16 -6.92
N ASP A 49 3.80 -3.04 -7.51
CA ASP A 49 2.87 -2.95 -8.66
C ASP A 49 3.53 -2.65 -10.01
N GLY A 50 4.81 -2.27 -10.03
CA GLY A 50 5.52 -1.96 -11.26
C GLY A 50 6.00 -3.19 -12.02
N ASN A 51 6.41 -2.99 -13.26
CA ASN A 51 7.01 -4.02 -14.10
C ASN A 51 8.06 -3.42 -15.03
N ILE A 52 9.10 -4.18 -15.37
CA ILE A 52 9.99 -3.88 -16.49
C ILE A 52 9.95 -4.99 -17.53
N ASN A 53 9.91 -4.58 -18.79
CA ASN A 53 9.98 -5.51 -19.92
C ASN A 53 11.43 -5.58 -20.42
N GLU A 54 12.02 -6.78 -20.34
CA GLU A 54 13.43 -6.99 -20.72
C GLU A 54 13.71 -6.71 -22.20
N LYS A 55 12.86 -7.22 -23.08
CA LYS A 55 13.06 -7.10 -24.55
C LYS A 55 12.89 -5.66 -25.02
N ARG A 56 11.90 -4.96 -24.47
CA ARG A 56 11.55 -3.57 -24.86
C ARG A 56 12.29 -2.51 -24.06
N LYS A 57 13.01 -2.91 -22.99
CA LYS A 57 13.65 -1.98 -22.03
C LYS A 57 12.67 -0.90 -21.55
N THR A 58 11.48 -1.34 -21.18
CA THR A 58 10.36 -0.47 -20.81
C THR A 58 10.01 -0.67 -19.35
N PHE A 59 10.03 0.41 -18.60
CA PHE A 59 9.44 0.52 -17.27
C PHE A 59 7.94 0.79 -17.42
N ARG A 60 7.11 0.08 -16.64
CA ARG A 60 5.66 0.24 -16.65
C ARG A 60 5.11 0.35 -15.24
N ILE A 61 4.21 1.31 -15.04
CA ILE A 61 3.24 1.36 -13.93
C ILE A 61 1.85 1.33 -14.55
N HIS A 62 0.99 0.41 -14.06
CA HIS A 62 -0.39 0.27 -14.52
C HIS A 62 -1.29 -0.01 -13.31
N LEU A 63 -2.17 0.93 -12.97
CA LEU A 63 -2.96 0.93 -11.74
C LEU A 63 -4.45 1.11 -12.05
N GLN A 64 -5.30 0.68 -11.12
CA GLN A 64 -6.73 0.98 -11.17
C GLN A 64 -6.96 2.51 -11.17
N GLU A 65 -8.03 2.95 -11.79
CA GLU A 65 -8.40 4.36 -11.94
C GLU A 65 -8.36 5.13 -10.61
N ARG A 66 -8.80 4.51 -9.52
CA ARG A 66 -8.78 5.10 -8.17
C ARG A 66 -7.38 5.46 -7.65
N ASP A 67 -6.33 4.87 -8.22
CA ASP A 67 -4.93 5.07 -7.85
C ASP A 67 -4.13 5.79 -8.96
N SER A 68 -4.82 6.33 -9.98
CA SER A 68 -4.23 7.00 -11.15
C SER A 68 -3.31 8.17 -10.80
N GLU A 69 -3.51 8.80 -9.63
CA GLU A 69 -2.63 9.90 -9.17
C GLU A 69 -1.15 9.48 -9.10
N LEU A 70 -0.87 8.21 -8.79
CA LEU A 70 0.50 7.69 -8.78
C LEU A 70 1.04 7.47 -10.18
N VAL A 71 0.21 7.07 -11.15
CA VAL A 71 0.63 6.96 -12.56
C VAL A 71 1.07 8.32 -13.08
N TYR A 72 0.31 9.37 -12.78
CA TYR A 72 0.68 10.75 -13.14
C TYR A 72 1.93 11.22 -12.41
N LEU A 73 2.09 10.88 -11.13
CA LEU A 73 3.31 11.21 -10.38
C LEU A 73 4.54 10.56 -11.02
N TYR A 74 4.50 9.26 -11.36
CA TYR A 74 5.60 8.59 -12.10
C TYR A 74 5.89 9.26 -13.43
N LYS A 75 4.85 9.58 -14.20
CA LYS A 75 4.98 10.29 -15.48
C LYS A 75 5.67 11.62 -15.29
N ASP A 76 5.20 12.46 -14.36
CA ASP A 76 5.72 13.82 -14.17
C ASP A 76 7.18 13.84 -13.70
N VAL A 77 7.54 12.94 -12.76
CA VAL A 77 8.89 12.96 -12.19
C VAL A 77 9.90 12.10 -12.94
N ILE A 78 9.50 11.14 -13.80
CA ILE A 78 10.45 10.31 -14.53
C ILE A 78 10.47 10.68 -16.02
N SER A 79 9.31 10.86 -16.66
CA SER A 79 9.24 11.19 -18.07
C SER A 79 8.10 12.17 -18.33
N PRO A 80 8.34 13.47 -18.17
CA PRO A 80 7.30 14.50 -18.27
C PRO A 80 6.56 14.49 -19.62
N ASP A 81 7.21 14.02 -20.68
CA ASP A 81 6.63 13.92 -22.01
C ASP A 81 5.93 12.57 -22.29
N ALA A 82 5.97 11.63 -21.35
CA ALA A 82 5.30 10.33 -21.53
C ALA A 82 3.78 10.50 -21.62
N ARG A 83 3.16 9.64 -22.41
CA ARG A 83 1.69 9.58 -22.50
C ARG A 83 1.15 8.59 -21.50
N VAL A 84 0.18 9.01 -20.72
CA VAL A 84 -0.64 8.11 -19.91
C VAL A 84 -1.69 7.50 -20.82
N PHE A 85 -1.82 6.18 -20.79
CA PHE A 85 -2.91 5.45 -21.46
C PHE A 85 -3.96 5.03 -20.45
N SER A 86 -5.18 4.84 -20.90
CA SER A 86 -6.29 4.34 -20.09
C SER A 86 -6.91 3.10 -20.72
N VAL A 87 -7.42 2.22 -19.85
CA VAL A 87 -8.24 1.07 -20.25
C VAL A 87 -9.60 1.25 -19.59
N ALA A 88 -10.65 1.26 -20.40
CA ALA A 88 -12.02 1.38 -19.91
C ALA A 88 -12.41 0.15 -19.05
N PRO A 89 -13.38 0.27 -18.14
CA PRO A 89 -13.96 -0.88 -17.46
C PRO A 89 -14.45 -1.92 -18.49
N HIS A 90 -14.14 -3.20 -18.23
CA HIS A 90 -14.51 -4.29 -19.14
C HIS A 90 -14.80 -5.58 -18.37
N GLU A 91 -15.55 -6.47 -19.01
CA GLU A 91 -15.85 -7.77 -18.43
C GLU A 91 -14.65 -8.72 -18.54
N VAL A 92 -14.30 -9.37 -17.43
CA VAL A 92 -13.27 -10.42 -17.38
C VAL A 92 -13.84 -11.69 -16.77
N THR A 93 -13.33 -12.84 -17.20
CA THR A 93 -13.67 -14.12 -16.60
C THR A 93 -12.75 -14.40 -15.42
N GLY A 94 -13.32 -14.47 -14.22
CA GLY A 94 -12.58 -14.82 -13.01
C GLY A 94 -12.10 -16.28 -13.01
N ARG A 95 -11.22 -16.61 -12.06
CA ARG A 95 -10.64 -17.97 -11.93
C ARG A 95 -11.69 -19.09 -11.75
N ASN A 96 -12.85 -18.76 -11.23
CA ASN A 96 -13.99 -19.65 -11.04
C ASN A 96 -14.97 -19.66 -12.21
N GLY A 97 -14.61 -19.07 -13.35
CA GLY A 97 -15.48 -18.94 -14.54
C GLY A 97 -16.56 -17.85 -14.44
N ALA A 98 -16.70 -17.18 -13.30
CA ALA A 98 -17.67 -16.09 -13.15
C ALA A 98 -17.22 -14.84 -13.91
N LYS A 99 -18.19 -14.18 -14.58
CA LYS A 99 -17.97 -12.89 -15.21
C LYS A 99 -17.92 -11.80 -14.14
N VAL A 100 -16.87 -11.00 -14.15
CA VAL A 100 -16.64 -9.91 -13.19
C VAL A 100 -16.29 -8.65 -13.97
N GLN A 101 -16.88 -7.53 -13.57
CA GLN A 101 -16.54 -6.22 -14.14
C GLN A 101 -15.20 -5.74 -13.58
N ALA A 102 -14.18 -5.69 -14.42
CA ALA A 102 -12.91 -5.04 -14.09
C ALA A 102 -13.08 -3.53 -14.09
N SER A 103 -12.52 -2.87 -13.08
CA SER A 103 -12.48 -1.40 -13.03
C SER A 103 -11.61 -0.83 -14.13
N GLY A 104 -11.87 0.41 -14.54
CA GLY A 104 -10.98 1.17 -15.41
C GLY A 104 -9.58 1.29 -14.80
N SER A 105 -8.59 1.49 -15.65
CA SER A 105 -7.19 1.59 -15.22
C SER A 105 -6.40 2.59 -16.06
N PHE A 106 -5.29 3.08 -15.51
CA PHE A 106 -4.37 4.01 -16.14
C PHE A 106 -2.96 3.43 -16.09
N GLY A 107 -2.16 3.71 -17.11
CA GLY A 107 -0.79 3.25 -17.16
C GLY A 107 0.15 4.21 -17.88
N VAL A 108 1.43 4.08 -17.57
CA VAL A 108 2.52 4.79 -18.27
C VAL A 108 3.64 3.81 -18.60
N ASP A 109 4.10 3.88 -19.83
CA ASP A 109 5.25 3.14 -20.36
C ASP A 109 6.39 4.10 -20.63
N ILE A 110 7.55 3.85 -20.00
CA ILE A 110 8.76 4.66 -20.12
C ILE A 110 9.89 3.79 -20.66
N CYS A 111 10.31 4.04 -21.90
CA CYS A 111 11.43 3.31 -22.51
C CYS A 111 12.76 3.91 -22.04
N SER A 112 13.54 3.13 -21.30
CA SER A 112 14.88 3.52 -20.85
C SER A 112 15.70 2.30 -20.43
N THR A 113 16.76 2.03 -21.16
CA THR A 113 17.71 0.96 -20.82
C THR A 113 18.41 1.25 -19.49
N ILE A 114 18.76 2.50 -19.25
CA ILE A 114 19.45 2.93 -18.02
C ILE A 114 18.53 2.74 -16.81
N LEU A 115 17.30 3.25 -16.86
CA LEU A 115 16.33 3.10 -15.79
C LEU A 115 16.06 1.62 -15.45
N CYS A 116 15.89 0.77 -16.47
CA CYS A 116 15.72 -0.67 -16.27
C CYS A 116 16.95 -1.33 -15.67
N ARG A 117 18.14 -0.96 -16.11
CA ARG A 117 19.43 -1.46 -15.56
C ARG A 117 19.57 -1.08 -14.08
N ASP A 118 19.26 0.16 -13.73
CA ASP A 118 19.40 0.65 -12.36
C ASP A 118 18.44 -0.07 -11.41
N LEU A 119 17.22 -0.37 -11.85
CA LEU A 119 16.29 -1.22 -11.09
C LEU A 119 16.80 -2.65 -10.90
N VAL A 120 17.43 -3.24 -11.93
CA VAL A 120 18.10 -4.56 -11.82
C VAL A 120 19.25 -4.50 -10.81
N ASN A 121 20.08 -3.45 -10.86
CA ASN A 121 21.20 -3.26 -9.94
C ASN A 121 20.74 -3.07 -8.48
N LEU A 122 19.56 -2.48 -8.27
CA LEU A 122 18.92 -2.37 -6.96
C LEU A 122 18.31 -3.70 -6.46
N GLY A 123 18.33 -4.77 -7.28
CA GLY A 123 17.78 -6.08 -6.96
C GLY A 123 16.34 -6.30 -7.43
N PHE A 124 15.71 -5.34 -8.13
CA PHE A 124 14.30 -5.39 -8.52
C PHE A 124 14.12 -5.50 -10.04
N GLY A 125 14.71 -6.53 -10.60
CA GLY A 125 14.72 -6.77 -12.04
C GLY A 125 13.48 -7.46 -12.60
N TYR A 126 13.71 -8.21 -13.64
CA TYR A 126 12.70 -9.01 -14.34
C TYR A 126 12.18 -10.13 -13.45
N SER A 127 10.86 -10.43 -13.56
CA SER A 127 10.21 -11.50 -12.77
C SER A 127 10.30 -11.30 -11.25
N LYS A 128 10.44 -10.06 -10.78
CA LYS A 128 10.60 -9.70 -9.36
C LYS A 128 9.58 -10.34 -8.41
N THR A 129 8.38 -10.66 -8.89
CA THR A 129 7.33 -11.31 -8.09
C THR A 129 7.75 -12.66 -7.48
N TYR A 130 8.61 -13.40 -8.19
CA TYR A 130 9.11 -14.71 -7.78
C TYR A 130 10.59 -14.71 -7.39
N SER A 131 11.22 -13.54 -7.42
CA SER A 131 12.62 -13.39 -7.03
C SER A 131 12.74 -13.17 -5.53
N GLU A 132 13.87 -13.57 -4.95
CA GLU A 132 14.21 -13.29 -3.55
C GLU A 132 14.62 -11.81 -3.42
N ASN A 133 13.61 -10.94 -3.38
CA ASN A 133 13.83 -9.51 -3.20
C ASN A 133 14.22 -9.21 -1.74
N HIS A 134 15.16 -8.32 -1.56
CA HIS A 134 15.57 -7.76 -0.28
C HIS A 134 15.31 -6.27 -0.21
N LEU A 135 15.40 -5.68 0.99
CA LEU A 135 15.41 -4.21 1.11
C LEU A 135 16.61 -3.64 0.34
N PRO A 136 16.43 -2.52 -0.40
CA PRO A 136 17.50 -1.92 -1.18
C PRO A 136 18.61 -1.39 -0.28
N LYS A 137 19.84 -1.42 -0.77
CA LYS A 137 21.01 -0.81 -0.11
C LYS A 137 21.03 0.70 -0.37
N ILE A 138 20.18 1.42 0.34
CA ILE A 138 20.06 2.88 0.30
C ILE A 138 20.29 3.47 1.70
N ASP A 139 20.29 4.80 1.83
CA ASP A 139 20.37 5.44 3.14
C ASP A 139 19.31 4.91 4.11
N LYS A 140 19.73 4.63 5.35
CA LYS A 140 18.84 4.03 6.38
C LYS A 140 17.62 4.90 6.68
N SER A 141 17.73 6.22 6.60
CA SER A 141 16.62 7.15 6.81
C SER A 141 15.53 7.03 5.73
N LEU A 142 15.89 6.54 4.54
CA LEU A 142 15.00 6.39 3.40
C LEU A 142 14.29 5.03 3.36
N ILE A 143 14.77 4.03 4.11
CA ILE A 143 14.18 2.68 4.11
C ILE A 143 12.69 2.71 4.52
N ARG A 144 12.30 3.54 5.51
CA ARG A 144 10.89 3.66 5.91
C ARG A 144 9.99 4.10 4.75
N HIS A 145 10.50 4.95 3.87
CA HIS A 145 9.78 5.48 2.72
C HIS A 145 9.65 4.43 1.60
N PHE A 146 10.69 3.62 1.39
CA PHE A 146 10.61 2.45 0.54
C PHE A 146 9.54 1.47 1.04
N ILE A 147 9.58 1.11 2.33
CA ILE A 147 8.61 0.17 2.93
C ILE A 147 7.19 0.73 2.84
N ARG A 148 7.00 2.04 3.03
CA ARG A 148 5.70 2.68 2.84
C ARG A 148 5.20 2.55 1.40
N GLY A 149 6.06 2.78 0.41
CA GLY A 149 5.71 2.58 -1.00
C GLY A 149 5.29 1.14 -1.29
N TYR A 150 6.05 0.18 -0.80
CA TYR A 150 5.74 -1.24 -0.90
C TYR A 150 4.41 -1.59 -0.20
N PHE A 151 4.18 -1.05 0.99
CA PHE A 151 2.92 -1.20 1.72
C PHE A 151 1.73 -0.56 0.99
N ASP A 152 1.92 0.58 0.36
CA ASP A 152 0.88 1.26 -0.41
C ASP A 152 0.45 0.45 -1.64
N GLY A 153 1.33 -0.35 -2.24
CA GLY A 153 0.98 -1.34 -3.25
C GLY A 153 0.37 -2.60 -2.62
N ASP A 154 1.18 -3.47 -2.06
CA ASP A 154 0.82 -4.83 -1.63
C ASP A 154 0.26 -4.92 -0.20
N GLY A 155 0.23 -3.83 0.56
CA GLY A 155 -0.33 -3.83 1.91
C GLY A 155 -1.85 -3.69 1.94
N SER A 156 -2.46 -4.17 3.01
CA SER A 156 -3.89 -4.07 3.26
C SER A 156 -4.18 -3.52 4.64
N ILE A 157 -5.20 -2.65 4.71
CA ILE A 157 -5.76 -2.13 5.96
C ILE A 157 -7.24 -2.42 5.94
N MET A 158 -7.70 -3.25 6.86
CA MET A 158 -9.11 -3.59 7.01
C MET A 158 -9.51 -3.47 8.47
N TRP A 159 -10.75 -3.05 8.70
CA TRP A 159 -11.39 -3.17 9.99
C TRP A 159 -12.87 -3.49 9.80
N TRP A 160 -13.45 -4.15 10.80
CA TRP A 160 -14.85 -4.54 10.79
C TRP A 160 -15.42 -4.59 12.21
N TYR A 161 -16.71 -4.41 12.30
CA TYR A 161 -17.44 -4.54 13.53
C TYR A 161 -17.67 -6.01 13.88
N GLN A 162 -17.34 -6.37 15.10
CA GLN A 162 -17.68 -7.67 15.69
C GLN A 162 -18.75 -7.44 16.76
N LYS A 163 -19.94 -8.03 16.55
CA LYS A 163 -21.05 -7.99 17.51
C LYS A 163 -20.65 -8.61 18.85
N ALA A 164 -21.33 -8.18 19.92
CA ALA A 164 -21.26 -8.86 21.20
C ALA A 164 -21.72 -10.32 21.05
N ASP A 165 -21.09 -11.21 21.79
CA ASP A 165 -21.44 -12.62 21.84
C ASP A 165 -21.60 -13.03 23.31
N PRO A 166 -22.84 -13.04 23.85
CA PRO A 166 -23.12 -13.38 25.24
C PRO A 166 -22.66 -14.79 25.61
N LYS A 167 -22.75 -15.75 24.67
CA LYS A 167 -22.33 -17.14 24.89
C LYS A 167 -20.85 -17.25 25.28
N TRP A 168 -20.01 -16.38 24.70
CA TRP A 168 -18.57 -16.35 24.96
C TRP A 168 -18.15 -15.16 25.83
N LYS A 169 -19.11 -14.45 26.45
CA LYS A 169 -18.87 -13.24 27.27
C LYS A 169 -18.00 -12.21 26.53
N LYS A 170 -18.20 -12.04 25.22
CA LYS A 170 -17.45 -11.10 24.39
C LYS A 170 -18.28 -9.86 24.17
N ASN A 171 -17.69 -8.69 24.49
CA ASN A 171 -18.27 -7.39 24.15
C ASN A 171 -18.09 -7.10 22.65
N GLU A 172 -18.92 -6.21 22.16
CA GLU A 172 -18.75 -5.65 20.82
C GLU A 172 -17.41 -4.91 20.72
N ARG A 173 -16.82 -4.94 19.55
CA ARG A 173 -15.52 -4.29 19.30
C ARG A 173 -15.24 -4.12 17.82
N ILE A 174 -14.30 -3.23 17.51
CA ILE A 174 -13.70 -3.15 16.19
C ILE A 174 -12.51 -4.11 16.10
N ARG A 175 -12.60 -5.02 15.16
CA ARG A 175 -11.48 -5.86 14.73
C ARG A 175 -10.75 -5.16 13.60
N SER A 176 -9.45 -5.37 13.51
CA SER A 176 -8.63 -4.87 12.42
C SER A 176 -7.62 -5.92 11.95
N ALA A 177 -7.27 -5.83 10.69
CA ALA A 177 -6.17 -6.58 10.09
C ALA A 177 -5.35 -5.61 9.22
N VAL A 178 -4.07 -5.51 9.54
CA VAL A 178 -3.09 -4.85 8.69
C VAL A 178 -2.06 -5.87 8.29
N SER A 179 -1.84 -6.02 6.99
CA SER A 179 -0.95 -7.04 6.45
C SER A 179 -0.19 -6.53 5.22
N ILE A 180 0.93 -7.19 4.94
CA ILE A 180 1.70 -7.05 3.71
C ILE A 180 1.87 -8.46 3.14
N CYS A 181 1.64 -8.62 1.84
CA CYS A 181 1.75 -9.89 1.14
C CYS A 181 2.93 -9.92 0.18
N SER A 182 3.52 -11.11 -0.01
CA SER A 182 4.57 -11.35 -1.01
C SER A 182 4.58 -12.82 -1.46
N LYS A 183 5.02 -13.08 -2.69
CA LYS A 183 5.22 -14.47 -3.17
C LYS A 183 6.44 -15.14 -2.54
N THR A 184 7.42 -14.37 -2.11
CA THR A 184 8.61 -14.83 -1.38
C THR A 184 8.64 -14.23 0.02
N ASN A 185 9.28 -14.88 0.97
CA ASN A 185 9.34 -14.38 2.35
C ASN A 185 10.52 -13.43 2.61
N THR A 186 11.50 -13.37 1.73
CA THR A 186 12.76 -12.64 1.94
C THR A 186 12.54 -11.16 2.27
N ILE A 187 11.81 -10.43 1.41
CA ILE A 187 11.52 -9.02 1.65
C ILE A 187 10.66 -8.80 2.91
N LEU A 188 9.76 -9.73 3.23
CA LEU A 188 8.94 -9.64 4.44
C LEU A 188 9.78 -9.86 5.70
N LEU A 189 10.78 -10.74 5.67
CA LEU A 189 11.74 -10.94 6.78
C LEU A 189 12.58 -9.68 7.01
N ASP A 190 13.07 -9.06 5.95
CA ASP A 190 13.80 -7.80 6.05
C ASP A 190 12.94 -6.67 6.62
N ILE A 191 11.68 -6.55 6.16
CA ILE A 191 10.70 -5.59 6.69
C ILE A 191 10.39 -5.90 8.16
N GLN A 192 10.23 -7.16 8.54
CA GLN A 192 9.99 -7.56 9.92
C GLN A 192 11.14 -7.14 10.84
N GLU A 193 12.39 -7.36 10.41
CA GLU A 193 13.57 -6.95 11.17
C GLU A 193 13.67 -5.42 11.26
N PHE A 194 13.33 -4.69 10.18
CA PHE A 194 13.23 -3.23 10.22
C PHE A 194 12.17 -2.75 11.22
N LEU A 195 10.94 -3.31 11.19
CA LEU A 195 9.87 -2.97 12.11
C LEU A 195 10.22 -3.27 13.56
N LYS A 196 10.91 -4.39 13.81
CA LYS A 196 11.41 -4.78 15.15
C LYS A 196 12.36 -3.73 15.74
N ARG A 197 13.24 -3.14 14.93
CA ARG A 197 14.13 -2.03 15.36
C ARG A 197 13.37 -0.76 15.72
N HIS A 198 12.13 -0.64 15.30
CA HIS A 198 11.20 0.45 15.64
C HIS A 198 10.15 0.01 16.67
N ASP A 199 10.42 -1.05 17.46
CA ASP A 199 9.51 -1.59 18.48
C ASP A 199 8.12 -1.95 17.95
N ILE A 200 8.01 -2.38 16.69
CA ILE A 200 6.78 -2.84 16.06
C ILE A 200 6.84 -4.34 15.86
N LYS A 201 5.97 -5.06 16.58
CA LYS A 201 5.85 -6.51 16.46
C LYS A 201 5.02 -6.87 15.23
N SER A 202 5.43 -7.93 14.54
CA SER A 202 4.71 -8.51 13.41
C SER A 202 4.94 -10.03 13.36
N SER A 203 4.13 -10.75 12.62
CA SER A 203 4.26 -12.18 12.39
C SER A 203 4.14 -12.47 10.91
N ILE A 204 4.86 -13.48 10.41
CA ILE A 204 4.80 -13.93 9.02
C ILE A 204 4.26 -15.35 9.00
N CYS A 205 3.31 -15.62 8.12
CA CYS A 205 2.77 -16.95 7.85
C CYS A 205 2.63 -17.19 6.34
N PHE A 206 2.58 -18.46 5.94
CA PHE A 206 2.25 -18.83 4.57
C PHE A 206 0.74 -19.06 4.46
N ALA A 207 0.09 -18.29 3.58
CA ALA A 207 -1.35 -18.40 3.32
C ALA A 207 -1.58 -19.41 2.19
N ASN A 208 -1.91 -20.68 2.55
CA ASN A 208 -2.09 -21.78 1.59
C ASN A 208 -3.14 -21.48 0.51
N ARG A 209 -4.23 -20.78 0.86
CA ARG A 209 -5.29 -20.42 -0.08
C ARG A 209 -4.78 -19.55 -1.24
N ASP A 210 -3.93 -18.58 -0.93
CA ASP A 210 -3.47 -17.58 -1.88
C ASP A 210 -2.06 -17.87 -2.40
N GLN A 211 -1.43 -18.95 -1.87
CA GLN A 211 -0.07 -19.39 -2.20
C GLN A 211 0.92 -18.21 -2.09
N MET A 212 0.90 -17.50 -0.96
CA MET A 212 1.78 -16.37 -0.68
C MET A 212 2.09 -16.24 0.81
N TYR A 213 3.20 -15.57 1.12
CA TYR A 213 3.51 -15.17 2.48
C TYR A 213 2.75 -13.91 2.85
N GLN A 214 2.28 -13.85 4.09
CA GLN A 214 1.57 -12.73 4.65
C GLN A 214 2.23 -12.33 5.97
N MET A 215 2.67 -11.09 6.06
CA MET A 215 3.06 -10.47 7.32
C MET A 215 1.85 -9.76 7.92
N SER A 216 1.56 -10.02 9.19
CA SER A 216 0.44 -9.43 9.92
C SER A 216 0.95 -8.57 11.07
N ILE A 217 0.34 -7.40 11.24
CA ILE A 217 0.65 -6.44 12.30
C ILE A 217 -0.53 -6.39 13.28
N PRO A 218 -0.32 -6.67 14.59
CA PRO A 218 -1.40 -6.68 15.58
C PRO A 218 -1.96 -5.29 15.86
N LYS A 219 -3.24 -5.22 16.28
CA LYS A 219 -3.99 -3.98 16.58
C LYS A 219 -3.19 -3.02 17.48
N SER A 220 -2.53 -3.53 18.52
CA SER A 220 -1.75 -2.73 19.46
C SER A 220 -0.54 -2.01 18.87
N GLN A 221 -0.10 -2.39 17.66
CA GLN A 221 1.06 -1.81 16.99
C GLN A 221 0.66 -0.80 15.88
N LEU A 222 -0.63 -0.68 15.56
CA LEU A 222 -1.07 0.05 14.36
C LEU A 222 -0.80 1.54 14.45
N LYS A 223 -0.91 2.17 15.63
CA LYS A 223 -0.58 3.59 15.80
C LYS A 223 0.90 3.84 15.58
N LYS A 224 1.78 2.97 16.11
CA LYS A 224 3.23 3.06 15.88
C LYS A 224 3.57 2.90 14.39
N LEU A 225 2.94 1.92 13.73
CA LEU A 225 3.13 1.69 12.29
C LEU A 225 2.67 2.90 11.46
N TYR A 226 1.50 3.46 11.79
CA TYR A 226 0.99 4.65 11.13
C TYR A 226 1.96 5.83 11.26
N ASN A 227 2.44 6.10 12.47
CA ASN A 227 3.41 7.17 12.70
C ASN A 227 4.70 6.92 11.91
N LEU A 228 5.27 5.69 11.98
CA LEU A 228 6.47 5.34 11.22
C LEU A 228 6.33 5.58 9.72
N PHE A 229 5.16 5.31 9.15
CA PHE A 229 4.95 5.40 7.70
C PHE A 229 4.55 6.79 7.24
N TYR A 230 3.71 7.51 8.01
CA TYR A 230 3.03 8.69 7.50
C TYR A 230 3.38 9.99 8.22
N GLU A 231 3.93 9.93 9.45
CA GLU A 231 4.43 11.12 10.13
C GLU A 231 5.61 11.69 9.34
N ASP A 232 5.60 13.00 9.11
CA ASP A 232 6.61 13.74 8.33
C ASP A 232 6.83 13.17 6.91
N SER A 233 5.77 12.65 6.29
CA SER A 233 5.83 12.09 4.95
C SER A 233 4.97 12.87 3.96
N TYR A 234 5.49 13.09 2.76
CA TYR A 234 4.84 13.91 1.73
C TYR A 234 4.29 13.09 0.55
N PHE A 235 4.73 11.83 0.41
CA PHE A 235 4.32 10.95 -0.69
C PHE A 235 3.70 9.66 -0.16
N TYR A 236 2.44 9.44 -0.46
CA TYR A 236 1.66 8.26 -0.05
C TYR A 236 0.44 8.09 -0.94
N LEU A 237 -0.13 6.89 -0.96
CA LEU A 237 -1.40 6.60 -1.62
C LEU A 237 -2.55 7.14 -0.77
N LYS A 238 -3.20 8.22 -1.25
CA LYS A 238 -4.18 9.00 -0.47
C LYS A 238 -5.29 8.14 0.13
N ARG A 239 -5.83 7.16 -0.62
CA ARG A 239 -6.90 6.31 -0.09
C ARG A 239 -6.45 5.45 1.10
N LYS A 240 -5.21 4.89 1.07
CA LYS A 240 -4.67 4.10 2.19
C LYS A 240 -4.34 4.99 3.38
N TYR A 241 -3.70 6.14 3.13
CA TYR A 241 -3.47 7.14 4.15
C TYR A 241 -4.76 7.55 4.87
N LYS A 242 -5.79 8.01 4.12
CA LYS A 242 -7.08 8.43 4.70
C LYS A 242 -7.71 7.31 5.52
N LYS A 243 -7.72 6.09 4.98
CA LYS A 243 -8.27 4.92 5.64
C LYS A 243 -7.52 4.62 6.94
N PHE A 244 -6.19 4.60 6.93
CA PHE A 244 -5.40 4.30 8.11
C PHE A 244 -5.48 5.42 9.14
N ASN A 245 -5.39 6.68 8.69
CA ASN A 245 -5.53 7.85 9.55
C ASN A 245 -6.88 7.85 10.30
N HIS A 246 -7.98 7.60 9.59
CA HIS A 246 -9.29 7.48 10.19
C HIS A 246 -9.31 6.40 11.28
N TYR A 247 -8.83 5.20 10.97
CA TYR A 247 -8.81 4.09 11.92
C TYR A 247 -8.01 4.38 13.20
N VAL A 248 -6.80 4.94 13.09
CA VAL A 248 -5.91 5.11 14.26
C VAL A 248 -6.18 6.37 15.08
N ASN A 249 -6.94 7.32 14.54
CA ASN A 249 -7.26 8.59 15.19
C ASN A 249 -8.74 8.73 15.58
N THR A 250 -9.55 7.68 15.38
CA THR A 250 -10.97 7.64 15.78
C THR A 250 -11.14 6.69 16.95
N GLU A 251 -11.87 7.14 17.97
CA GLU A 251 -12.21 6.32 19.13
C GLU A 251 -13.03 5.08 18.73
N GLU A 252 -12.78 3.94 19.39
CA GLU A 252 -13.45 2.66 19.05
C GLU A 252 -14.98 2.76 19.15
N THR A 253 -15.50 3.50 20.12
CA THR A 253 -16.94 3.76 20.30
C THR A 253 -17.55 4.48 19.12
N GLN A 254 -16.82 5.46 18.57
CA GLN A 254 -17.25 6.20 17.38
C GLN A 254 -17.21 5.30 16.14
N LEU A 255 -16.16 4.49 15.95
CA LEU A 255 -16.08 3.51 14.86
C LEU A 255 -17.24 2.51 14.92
N ILE A 256 -17.61 2.03 16.12
CA ILE A 256 -18.78 1.16 16.32
C ILE A 256 -20.06 1.86 15.88
N ALA A 257 -20.24 3.13 16.28
CA ALA A 257 -21.43 3.93 15.91
C ALA A 257 -21.51 4.13 14.39
N GLU A 258 -20.40 4.45 13.72
CA GLU A 258 -20.34 4.58 12.26
C GLU A 258 -20.76 3.28 11.55
N PHE A 259 -20.26 2.11 12.01
CA PHE A 259 -20.67 0.82 11.46
C PHE A 259 -22.15 0.50 11.66
N ARG A 260 -22.71 0.80 12.84
CA ARG A 260 -24.14 0.61 13.14
C ARG A 260 -25.00 1.47 12.22
N ASN A 261 -24.65 2.75 12.07
CA ASN A 261 -25.37 3.69 11.22
C ASN A 261 -25.32 3.24 9.73
N ALA A 262 -24.15 2.82 9.24
CA ALA A 262 -23.99 2.34 7.87
C ALA A 262 -24.81 1.06 7.56
N GLN A 263 -25.17 0.27 8.59
CA GLN A 263 -26.00 -0.94 8.45
C GLN A 263 -27.48 -0.71 8.79
N GLY A 264 -27.90 0.53 9.09
CA GLY A 264 -29.28 0.85 9.50
C GLY A 264 -29.65 0.27 10.88
N MET A 265 -28.65 -0.11 11.69
CA MET A 265 -28.83 -0.65 13.03
C MET A 265 -28.98 0.51 14.01
N SER A 266 -30.22 0.87 14.40
CA SER A 266 -30.46 1.83 15.49
C SER A 266 -29.84 1.31 16.80
N ALA A 267 -29.34 2.25 17.64
CA ALA A 267 -28.92 1.93 18.99
C ALA A 267 -30.12 1.34 19.75
N SER A 268 -30.10 0.03 19.99
CA SER A 268 -31.08 -0.59 20.90
C SER A 268 -30.82 -0.02 22.29
N ASN A 269 -31.80 0.68 22.83
CA ASN A 269 -31.83 1.15 24.22
C ASN A 269 -31.55 -0.03 25.16
N SER A 270 -30.41 -0.06 25.77
CA SER A 270 -30.11 -0.95 26.91
C SER A 270 -30.61 -0.33 28.21
N ASN A 271 -31.93 -0.09 28.28
CA ASN A 271 -32.62 0.26 29.50
C ASN A 271 -33.84 -0.66 29.63
N ASN A 272 -33.64 -1.91 29.90
CA ASN A 272 -34.60 -2.76 30.56
C ASN A 272 -34.03 -3.14 31.93
N SER A 273 -34.28 -2.29 32.91
CA SER A 273 -34.28 -2.68 34.33
C SER A 273 -35.33 -3.77 34.52
N PRO A 274 -35.04 -4.87 35.21
CA PRO A 274 -36.08 -5.86 35.52
C PRO A 274 -37.04 -5.26 36.52
N THR A 275 -38.29 -5.01 36.07
CA THR A 275 -39.43 -4.79 36.95
C THR A 275 -39.59 -6.03 37.84
N SER A 276 -39.47 -5.80 39.15
CA SER A 276 -39.79 -6.76 40.18
C SER A 276 -41.25 -7.21 40.03
N VAL A 277 -41.46 -8.48 39.73
CA VAL A 277 -42.77 -9.14 39.81
C VAL A 277 -42.96 -9.59 41.26
N GLU A 278 -43.85 -8.88 41.98
CA GLU A 278 -44.38 -9.33 43.27
C GLU A 278 -45.21 -10.60 43.04
N HIS A 279 -44.91 -11.65 43.78
CA HIS A 279 -45.75 -12.83 43.91
C HIS A 279 -46.87 -12.54 44.92
N PRO A 280 -48.15 -12.76 44.57
CA PRO A 280 -49.20 -12.79 45.56
C PRO A 280 -49.21 -14.14 46.28
N THR A 281 -49.13 -14.09 47.61
CA THR A 281 -49.41 -15.18 48.54
C THR A 281 -50.87 -15.62 48.40
N LYS A 282 -51.08 -16.90 48.10
CA LYS A 282 -52.12 -17.79 48.71
C LYS A 282 -51.73 -19.24 48.47
#